data_8274eef4b497914aff11532d5eaeb916
#
_entry.id   8274eef4b497914aff11532d5eaeb916
#
_cell.length_a   1.000
_cell.length_b   1.000
_cell.length_c   1.000
_cell.angle_alpha   90.00
_cell.angle_beta   90.00
_cell.angle_gamma   90.00
#
_symmetry.space_group_name_H-M   'P 1'
#
loop_
_entity.id
_entity.type
_entity.pdbx_description
1 polymer ?
#
loop_
_entity_poly.entity_id
_entity_poly.type
_entity_poly.pdbx_seq_one_letter_code
_entity_poly.pdbx_strand_id
1 'polypeptide(L)'
;MKKYNYKASAIRTFKIESDAISDLSKQLDSNFNLLCNSIISCKGKLIVMGVGKSGHIGKKISSTLSSTGTGSIFIHPTEACLLYTSPSPRD
;
A
#
# COMPACT_ATOMS: atom_id res chain seq x y z
N MET A 1 41.28 -9.64 12.78
CA MET A 1 39.80 -9.46 12.81
C MET A 1 39.35 -8.71 11.56
N LYS A 2 38.37 -9.23 10.87
CA LYS A 2 37.83 -8.56 9.70
C LYS A 2 36.99 -7.35 10.12
N LYS A 3 37.21 -6.25 9.45
CA LYS A 3 36.37 -5.08 9.57
C LYS A 3 35.38 -5.03 8.42
N TYR A 4 34.12 -4.84 8.73
CA TYR A 4 33.12 -4.66 7.72
C TYR A 4 32.99 -3.19 7.38
N ASN A 5 32.83 -2.92 6.10
CA ASN A 5 32.59 -1.56 5.65
C ASN A 5 31.08 -1.35 5.53
N TYR A 6 30.48 -0.95 6.63
CA TYR A 6 29.02 -0.77 6.69
C TYR A 6 28.57 0.39 5.80
N LYS A 7 29.41 1.42 5.68
CA LYS A 7 29.09 2.55 4.80
C LYS A 7 28.97 2.10 3.34
N ALA A 8 29.93 1.29 2.88
CA ALA A 8 29.89 0.78 1.52
C ALA A 8 28.67 -0.10 1.30
N SER A 9 28.30 -0.89 2.30
CA SER A 9 27.12 -1.74 2.21
C SER A 9 25.85 -0.88 2.11
N ALA A 10 25.75 0.17 2.90
CA ALA A 10 24.61 1.08 2.85
C ALA A 10 24.48 1.75 1.49
N ILE A 11 25.60 2.24 0.95
CA ILE A 11 25.60 2.89 -0.37
C ILE A 11 25.14 1.93 -1.45
N ARG A 12 25.62 0.68 -1.40
CA ARG A 12 25.20 -0.35 -2.35
C ARG A 12 23.70 -0.63 -2.25
N THR A 13 23.18 -0.69 -1.04
CA THR A 13 21.75 -0.90 -0.82
C THR A 13 20.94 0.25 -1.40
N PHE A 14 21.36 1.50 -1.17
CA PHE A 14 20.67 2.66 -1.74
C PHE A 14 20.63 2.59 -3.25
N LYS A 15 21.73 2.17 -3.87
CA LYS A 15 21.80 2.05 -5.33
C LYS A 15 20.83 1.00 -5.84
N ILE A 16 20.82 -0.16 -5.20
CA ILE A 16 19.93 -1.26 -5.60
C ILE A 16 18.47 -0.82 -5.48
N GLU A 17 18.13 -0.18 -4.37
CA GLU A 17 16.75 0.23 -4.13
C GLU A 17 16.33 1.38 -5.04
N SER A 18 17.22 2.34 -5.28
CA SER A 18 16.90 3.44 -6.18
C SER A 18 16.72 2.97 -7.62
N ASP A 19 17.51 1.99 -8.06
CA ASP A 19 17.35 1.40 -9.39
C ASP A 19 16.02 0.66 -9.48
N ALA A 20 15.64 -0.06 -8.43
CA ALA A 20 14.37 -0.78 -8.41
C ALA A 20 13.19 0.19 -8.49
N ILE A 21 13.24 1.29 -7.76
CA ILE A 21 12.18 2.31 -7.80
C ILE A 21 12.13 2.95 -9.18
N SER A 22 13.29 3.26 -9.75
CA SER A 22 13.35 3.83 -11.09
C SER A 22 12.73 2.90 -12.13
N ASP A 23 12.96 1.59 -11.99
CA ASP A 23 12.40 0.60 -12.91
C ASP A 23 10.89 0.50 -12.81
N LEU A 24 10.31 0.80 -11.65
CA LEU A 24 8.86 0.80 -11.50
C LEU A 24 8.19 1.78 -12.45
N SER A 25 8.84 2.90 -12.74
CA SER A 25 8.24 3.89 -13.63
C SER A 25 8.02 3.33 -15.03
N LYS A 26 8.81 2.35 -15.44
CA LYS A 26 8.66 1.71 -16.75
C LYS A 26 7.48 0.74 -16.82
N GLN A 27 6.98 0.33 -15.66
CA GLN A 27 5.85 -0.59 -15.57
C GLN A 27 4.51 0.13 -15.51
N LEU A 28 4.52 1.44 -15.27
CA LEU A 28 3.29 2.23 -15.25
C LEU A 28 2.77 2.42 -16.65
N ASP A 29 1.48 2.21 -16.82
CA ASP A 29 0.80 2.41 -18.09
C ASP A 29 -0.51 3.16 -17.87
N SER A 30 -1.36 3.20 -18.89
CA SER A 30 -2.63 3.91 -18.78
C SER A 30 -3.57 3.33 -17.73
N ASN A 31 -3.38 2.08 -17.32
CA ASN A 31 -4.17 1.49 -16.27
C ASN A 31 -3.97 2.20 -14.93
N PHE A 32 -2.78 2.76 -14.73
CA PHE A 32 -2.54 3.54 -13.52
C PHE A 32 -3.43 4.79 -13.49
N ASN A 33 -3.59 5.46 -14.63
CA ASN A 33 -4.48 6.61 -14.72
C ASN A 33 -5.93 6.21 -14.46
N LEU A 34 -6.35 5.06 -14.98
CA LEU A 34 -7.70 4.54 -14.72
C LEU A 34 -7.91 4.26 -13.25
N LEU A 35 -6.93 3.68 -12.59
CA LEU A 35 -7.00 3.42 -11.16
C LEU A 35 -7.14 4.73 -10.37
N CYS A 36 -6.31 5.71 -10.66
CA CYS A 36 -6.36 7.00 -9.98
C CYS A 36 -7.70 7.69 -10.18
N ASN A 37 -8.22 7.65 -11.40
CA ASN A 37 -9.53 8.24 -11.69
C ASN A 37 -10.64 7.53 -10.94
N SER A 38 -10.57 6.21 -10.82
CA SER A 38 -11.53 5.43 -10.07
C SER A 38 -11.52 5.79 -8.59
N ILE A 39 -10.32 5.99 -8.04
CA ILE A 39 -10.18 6.39 -6.64
C ILE A 39 -10.75 7.78 -6.40
N ILE A 40 -10.40 8.73 -7.26
CA ILE A 40 -10.84 10.13 -7.11
C ILE A 40 -12.35 10.25 -7.27
N SER A 41 -12.94 9.49 -8.18
CA SER A 41 -14.37 9.56 -8.45
C SER A 41 -15.21 8.66 -7.55
N CYS A 42 -14.59 7.94 -6.64
CA CYS A 42 -15.29 7.07 -5.71
C CYS A 42 -16.19 7.88 -4.79
N LYS A 43 -17.47 7.54 -4.77
CA LYS A 43 -18.46 8.26 -3.95
C LYS A 43 -18.61 7.67 -2.55
N GLY A 44 -18.20 6.44 -2.38
CA GLY A 44 -18.17 5.79 -1.08
C GLY A 44 -16.81 5.89 -0.44
N LYS A 45 -16.52 4.95 0.43
CA LYS A 45 -15.20 4.87 1.05
C LYS A 45 -14.32 3.87 0.33
N LEU A 46 -13.07 4.22 0.16
CA LEU A 46 -12.06 3.31 -0.35
C LEU A 46 -11.62 2.40 0.79
N ILE A 47 -11.58 1.12 0.53
CA ILE A 47 -11.12 0.15 1.51
C ILE A 47 -9.74 -0.33 1.09
N VAL A 48 -8.77 -0.20 2.01
CA VAL A 48 -7.41 -0.65 1.78
C VAL A 48 -7.13 -1.82 2.70
N MET A 49 -6.59 -2.89 2.15
CA MET A 49 -6.26 -4.09 2.93
C MET A 49 -4.85 -4.56 2.62
N GLY A 50 -4.21 -5.15 3.62
CA GLY A 50 -2.91 -5.74 3.46
C GLY A 50 -2.47 -6.43 4.75
N VAL A 51 -1.50 -7.33 4.65
CA VAL A 51 -0.97 -8.05 5.81
C VAL A 51 0.52 -7.75 5.96
N GLY A 52 1.02 -7.87 7.20
CA GLY A 52 2.44 -7.68 7.48
C GLY A 52 2.92 -6.31 7.04
N LYS A 53 4.04 -6.28 6.35
CA LYS A 53 4.64 -5.03 5.86
C LYS A 53 3.74 -4.31 4.87
N SER A 54 3.06 -5.05 4.00
CA SER A 54 2.08 -4.47 3.08
C SER A 54 0.93 -3.83 3.83
N GLY A 55 0.52 -4.41 4.96
CA GLY A 55 -0.51 -3.83 5.80
C GLY A 55 -0.10 -2.49 6.38
N HIS A 56 1.15 -2.36 6.84
CA HIS A 56 1.66 -1.09 7.37
C HIS A 56 1.66 -0.01 6.30
N ILE A 57 2.08 -0.35 5.10
CA ILE A 57 2.08 0.58 3.97
C ILE A 57 0.63 0.95 3.61
N GLY A 58 -0.27 -0.03 3.61
CA GLY A 58 -1.67 0.21 3.33
C GLY A 58 -2.32 1.17 4.31
N LYS A 59 -2.00 1.05 5.60
CA LYS A 59 -2.48 1.98 6.63
C LYS A 59 -2.01 3.40 6.35
N LYS A 60 -0.76 3.55 5.96
CA LYS A 60 -0.20 4.86 5.64
C LYS A 60 -0.90 5.46 4.42
N ILE A 61 -1.12 4.66 3.39
CA ILE A 61 -1.81 5.11 2.19
C ILE A 61 -3.24 5.55 2.54
N SER A 62 -3.96 4.73 3.31
CA SER A 62 -5.32 5.04 3.71
C SER A 62 -5.40 6.34 4.51
N SER A 63 -4.49 6.52 5.44
CA SER A 63 -4.41 7.74 6.25
C SER A 63 -4.14 8.97 5.38
N THR A 64 -3.23 8.85 4.43
CA THR A 64 -2.90 9.95 3.52
C THR A 64 -4.10 10.31 2.65
N LEU A 65 -4.79 9.30 2.10
CA LEU A 65 -5.98 9.53 1.28
C LEU A 65 -7.07 10.26 2.07
N SER A 66 -7.33 9.82 3.29
CA SER A 66 -8.34 10.46 4.13
C SER A 66 -7.98 11.90 4.45
N SER A 67 -6.71 12.19 4.69
CA SER A 67 -6.28 13.55 5.01
C SER A 67 -6.26 14.47 3.80
N THR A 68 -6.28 13.93 2.60
CA THR A 68 -6.25 14.72 1.37
C THR A 68 -7.59 14.74 0.63
N GLY A 69 -8.66 14.33 1.28
CA GLY A 69 -10.01 14.49 0.76
C GLY A 69 -10.67 13.25 0.20
N THR A 70 -9.99 12.11 0.19
CA THR A 70 -10.57 10.85 -0.26
C THR A 70 -10.87 9.97 0.95
N GLY A 71 -12.14 9.72 1.23
CA GLY A 71 -12.53 8.87 2.35
C GLY A 71 -11.98 7.46 2.18
N SER A 72 -11.20 7.01 3.15
CA SER A 72 -10.55 5.71 3.09
C SER A 72 -10.44 5.11 4.48
N ILE A 73 -10.58 3.80 4.56
CA ILE A 73 -10.33 3.06 5.81
C ILE A 73 -9.42 1.88 5.50
N PHE A 74 -8.63 1.52 6.49
CA PHE A 74 -7.83 0.32 6.41
C PHE A 74 -8.50 -0.81 7.17
N ILE A 75 -8.61 -1.99 6.55
CA ILE A 75 -9.16 -3.18 7.19
C ILE A 75 -8.16 -4.31 7.03
N HIS A 76 -7.80 -4.96 8.13
CA HIS A 76 -6.98 -6.15 8.06
C HIS A 76 -7.79 -7.29 7.38
N PRO A 77 -7.19 -8.07 6.48
CA PRO A 77 -7.93 -9.12 5.78
C PRO A 77 -8.63 -10.11 6.71
N THR A 78 -8.06 -10.37 7.88
CA THR A 78 -8.69 -11.25 8.87
C THR A 78 -10.01 -10.65 9.36
N GLU A 79 -10.05 -9.34 9.59
CA GLU A 79 -11.28 -8.66 9.99
C GLU A 79 -12.32 -8.70 8.87
N ALA A 80 -11.90 -8.50 7.64
CA ALA A 80 -12.79 -8.58 6.50
C ALA A 80 -13.38 -9.99 6.37
N CYS A 81 -12.55 -11.00 6.59
CA CYS A 81 -12.98 -12.39 6.55
C CYS A 81 -14.02 -12.69 7.63
N LEU A 82 -13.81 -12.19 8.83
CA LEU A 82 -14.74 -12.37 9.93
C LEU A 82 -16.08 -11.69 9.64
N LEU A 83 -16.04 -10.49 9.08
CA LEU A 83 -17.27 -9.81 8.70
C LEU A 83 -18.04 -10.57 7.64
N TYR A 84 -17.33 -11.21 6.73
CA TYR A 84 -17.93 -11.95 5.64
C TYR A 84 -18.55 -13.26 6.10
N THR A 85 -17.93 -13.94 7.06
CA THR A 85 -18.37 -15.26 7.52
C THR A 85 -19.26 -15.20 8.73
N SER A 86 -19.41 -14.03 9.34
CA SER A 86 -20.28 -13.85 10.48
C SER A 86 -21.73 -14.05 10.08
N PRO A 87 -22.52 -14.73 10.91
CA PRO A 87 -23.95 -14.86 10.60
C PRO A 87 -24.61 -13.49 10.52
N SER A 88 -25.43 -13.31 9.52
CA SER A 88 -26.13 -12.05 9.34
C SER A 88 -27.19 -11.90 10.43
N PRO A 89 -27.30 -10.72 11.06
CA PRO A 89 -28.34 -10.52 12.08
C PRO A 89 -29.76 -10.70 11.57
N ARG A 90 -29.96 -10.61 10.28
CA ARG A 90 -31.29 -10.74 9.72
C ARG A 90 -31.68 -12.18 9.41
N ASP A 91 -30.78 -13.10 9.55
CA ASP A 91 -31.04 -14.51 9.31
C ASP A 91 -31.85 -15.13 10.44
#